data_a25193a61bda1ddfed0d6d5856a795d2
#
_entry.id   a25193a61bda1ddfed0d6d5856a795d2
#
_cell.length_a   1.000
_cell.length_b   1.000
_cell.length_c   1.000
_cell.angle_alpha   90.00
_cell.angle_beta   90.00
_cell.angle_gamma   90.00
#
_symmetry.space_group_name_H-M   'P 1'
#
loop_
_entity.id
_entity.type
_entity.pdbx_description
1 polymer ?
#
loop_
_entity_poly.entity_id
_entity_poly.type
_entity_poly.pdbx_seq_one_letter_code
_entity_poly.pdbx_strand_id
1 'polypeptide(L)'
;MSDKPPLLLGLAHLIDSFNARFGKACSWLTLFLVLGTAIVVVLRYGFGIGATALQEAVLYGHALVFMGAAAWVLQRNGHVRVDIFYQKFSPRRKALVDSLGTLFFLLPVCLFLGWSSWDYVSNSWSTLEGSSESGGLKFVYLQKSIILVLVVSLVLQGISDLIKSANILSGRLQ
;
A
#
# COMPACT_ATOMS: atom_id res chain seq x y z
N MET A 1 -32.09 -21.05 9.19
CA MET A 1 -30.89 -20.70 9.97
C MET A 1 -30.19 -19.61 9.21
N SER A 2 -29.99 -18.45 9.84
CA SER A 2 -29.47 -17.23 9.15
C SER A 2 -27.98 -17.40 8.89
N ASP A 3 -27.59 -17.60 7.61
CA ASP A 3 -26.21 -17.68 7.10
C ASP A 3 -25.52 -16.30 7.03
N LYS A 4 -25.71 -15.45 8.04
CA LYS A 4 -24.92 -14.22 8.12
C LYS A 4 -23.50 -14.60 8.57
N PRO A 5 -22.46 -14.27 7.78
CA PRO A 5 -21.10 -14.47 8.23
C PRO A 5 -20.91 -13.77 9.58
N PRO A 6 -20.13 -14.33 10.53
CA PRO A 6 -19.88 -13.67 11.79
C PRO A 6 -19.38 -12.25 11.51
N LEU A 7 -19.85 -11.27 12.28
CA LEU A 7 -19.67 -9.82 12.08
C LEU A 7 -18.20 -9.45 11.74
N LEU A 8 -17.25 -10.15 12.37
CA LEU A 8 -15.82 -9.98 12.13
C LEU A 8 -15.40 -10.40 10.70
N LEU A 9 -15.96 -11.47 10.14
CA LEU A 9 -15.67 -11.86 8.76
C LEU A 9 -16.24 -10.85 7.76
N GLY A 10 -17.42 -10.30 8.05
CA GLY A 10 -17.98 -9.20 7.25
C GLY A 10 -17.06 -7.98 7.21
N LEU A 11 -16.46 -7.61 8.36
CA LEU A 11 -15.47 -6.53 8.44
C LEU A 11 -14.21 -6.86 7.62
N ALA A 12 -13.67 -8.07 7.74
CA ALA A 12 -12.51 -8.49 6.95
C ALA A 12 -12.78 -8.40 5.43
N HIS A 13 -13.96 -8.84 4.98
CA HIS A 13 -14.36 -8.72 3.57
C HIS A 13 -14.51 -7.26 3.10
N LEU A 14 -14.98 -6.37 3.97
CA LEU A 14 -15.09 -4.94 3.66
C LEU A 14 -13.70 -4.32 3.46
N ILE A 15 -12.76 -4.61 4.38
CA ILE A 15 -11.36 -4.16 4.29
C ILE A 15 -10.71 -4.70 3.02
N ASP A 16 -10.88 -5.99 2.74
CA ASP A 16 -10.34 -6.63 1.54
C ASP A 16 -10.88 -5.97 0.26
N SER A 17 -12.17 -5.69 0.22
CA SER A 17 -12.81 -5.04 -0.94
C SER A 17 -12.30 -3.61 -1.14
N PHE A 18 -12.11 -2.87 -0.06
CA PHE A 18 -11.55 -1.53 -0.09
C PHE A 18 -10.11 -1.55 -0.62
N ASN A 19 -9.23 -2.35 -0.01
CA ASN A 19 -7.82 -2.45 -0.41
C ASN A 19 -7.67 -2.95 -1.85
N ALA A 20 -8.50 -3.92 -2.28
CA ALA A 20 -8.48 -4.41 -3.65
C ALA A 20 -8.89 -3.35 -4.67
N ARG A 21 -9.95 -2.58 -4.40
CA ARG A 21 -10.41 -1.52 -5.31
C ARG A 21 -9.40 -0.38 -5.36
N PHE A 22 -8.91 0.06 -4.21
CA PHE A 22 -7.92 1.12 -4.10
C PHE A 22 -6.60 0.74 -4.78
N GLY A 23 -6.03 -0.43 -4.45
CA GLY A 23 -4.79 -0.91 -5.05
C GLY A 23 -4.90 -1.12 -6.56
N LYS A 24 -6.05 -1.64 -7.04
CA LYS A 24 -6.32 -1.75 -8.47
C LYS A 24 -6.42 -0.38 -9.15
N ALA A 25 -7.05 0.61 -8.53
CA ALA A 25 -7.07 1.98 -9.05
C ALA A 25 -5.67 2.58 -9.13
N CYS A 26 -4.84 2.41 -8.07
CA CYS A 26 -3.46 2.84 -8.08
C CYS A 26 -2.64 2.16 -9.19
N SER A 27 -2.87 0.87 -9.47
CA SER A 27 -2.12 0.15 -10.50
C SER A 27 -2.36 0.70 -11.91
N TRP A 28 -3.53 1.31 -12.20
CA TRP A 28 -3.78 1.97 -13.48
C TRP A 28 -2.89 3.19 -13.73
N LEU A 29 -2.36 3.82 -12.67
CA LEU A 29 -1.38 4.90 -12.81
C LEU A 29 -0.08 4.43 -13.48
N THR A 30 0.18 3.13 -13.55
CA THR A 30 1.35 2.60 -14.29
C THR A 30 1.33 3.04 -15.77
N LEU A 31 0.15 3.12 -16.38
CA LEU A 31 0.02 3.65 -17.73
C LEU A 31 0.47 5.13 -17.80
N PHE A 32 0.04 5.94 -16.80
CA PHE A 32 0.50 7.32 -16.68
C PHE A 32 2.02 7.40 -16.50
N LEU A 33 2.62 6.50 -15.70
CA LEU A 33 4.08 6.48 -15.51
C LEU A 33 4.82 6.24 -16.83
N VAL A 34 4.37 5.24 -17.61
CA VAL A 34 5.01 4.92 -18.90
C VAL A 34 4.89 6.08 -19.87
N LEU A 35 3.67 6.60 -20.07
CA LEU A 35 3.43 7.69 -21.01
C LEU A 35 4.10 8.99 -20.55
N GLY A 36 3.98 9.35 -19.27
CA GLY A 36 4.59 10.54 -18.69
C GLY A 36 6.11 10.51 -18.80
N THR A 37 6.73 9.38 -18.47
CA THR A 37 8.18 9.23 -18.63
C THR A 37 8.60 9.34 -20.08
N ALA A 38 7.89 8.70 -21.02
CA ALA A 38 8.17 8.82 -22.45
C ALA A 38 8.09 10.28 -22.94
N ILE A 39 7.04 10.99 -22.51
CA ILE A 39 6.89 12.44 -22.84
C ILE A 39 8.05 13.25 -22.26
N VAL A 40 8.43 13.06 -21.00
CA VAL A 40 9.58 13.74 -20.37
C VAL A 40 10.86 13.51 -21.18
N VAL A 41 11.11 12.27 -21.59
CA VAL A 41 12.30 11.92 -22.41
C VAL A 41 12.27 12.63 -23.76
N VAL A 42 11.15 12.58 -24.47
CA VAL A 42 10.99 13.26 -25.77
C VAL A 42 11.17 14.78 -25.66
N LEU A 43 10.55 15.42 -24.67
CA LEU A 43 10.70 16.86 -24.45
C LEU A 43 12.14 17.23 -24.15
N ARG A 44 12.83 16.45 -23.31
CA ARG A 44 14.19 16.75 -22.90
C ARG A 44 15.21 16.55 -24.03
N TYR A 45 15.16 15.41 -24.71
CA TYR A 45 16.18 15.06 -25.71
C TYR A 45 15.80 15.45 -27.13
N GLY A 46 14.50 15.54 -27.46
CA GLY A 46 14.05 15.96 -28.80
C GLY A 46 13.92 17.47 -28.94
N PHE A 47 13.48 18.16 -27.86
CA PHE A 47 13.16 19.58 -27.92
C PHE A 47 14.02 20.43 -27.00
N GLY A 48 14.85 19.86 -26.13
CA GLY A 48 15.66 20.61 -25.15
C GLY A 48 14.83 21.28 -24.04
N ILE A 49 13.58 20.84 -23.83
CA ILE A 49 12.64 21.42 -22.87
C ILE A 49 12.70 20.62 -21.57
N GLY A 50 12.99 21.30 -20.45
CA GLY A 50 12.86 20.74 -19.11
C GLY A 50 11.40 20.75 -18.65
N ALA A 51 10.82 19.57 -18.35
CA ALA A 51 9.45 19.41 -17.89
C ALA A 51 9.43 19.00 -16.41
N THR A 52 9.95 19.83 -15.50
CA THR A 52 10.12 19.53 -14.07
C THR A 52 8.81 19.10 -13.40
N ALA A 53 7.72 19.85 -13.62
CA ALA A 53 6.42 19.50 -13.04
C ALA A 53 5.90 18.13 -13.51
N LEU A 54 6.07 17.77 -14.78
CA LEU A 54 5.66 16.47 -15.29
C LEU A 54 6.55 15.35 -14.73
N GLN A 55 7.85 15.59 -14.62
CA GLN A 55 8.80 14.66 -14.01
C GLN A 55 8.43 14.37 -12.54
N GLU A 56 8.12 15.42 -11.78
CA GLU A 56 7.64 15.25 -10.39
C GLU A 56 6.27 14.57 -10.32
N ALA A 57 5.34 14.87 -11.23
CA ALA A 57 4.05 14.17 -11.29
C ALA A 57 4.23 12.66 -11.53
N VAL A 58 5.18 12.27 -12.38
CA VAL A 58 5.56 10.86 -12.58
C VAL A 58 6.10 10.24 -11.29
N LEU A 59 6.96 10.94 -10.55
CA LEU A 59 7.48 10.48 -9.25
C LEU A 59 6.35 10.31 -8.22
N TYR A 60 5.38 11.24 -8.15
CA TYR A 60 4.22 11.13 -7.25
C TYR A 60 3.33 9.95 -7.64
N GLY A 61 3.08 9.80 -8.94
CA GLY A 61 2.37 8.63 -9.47
C GLY A 61 3.06 7.32 -9.13
N HIS A 62 4.40 7.27 -9.26
CA HIS A 62 5.20 6.09 -8.88
C HIS A 62 5.05 5.74 -7.39
N ALA A 63 5.19 6.74 -6.52
CA ALA A 63 4.99 6.54 -5.08
C ALA A 63 3.59 5.99 -4.79
N LEU A 64 2.55 6.52 -5.44
CA LEU A 64 1.17 6.08 -5.24
C LEU A 64 0.93 4.66 -5.79
N VAL A 65 1.49 4.29 -6.94
CA VAL A 65 1.43 2.91 -7.47
C VAL A 65 2.08 1.95 -6.48
N PHE A 66 3.30 2.24 -6.04
CA PHE A 66 4.08 1.34 -5.20
C PHE A 66 3.49 1.22 -3.80
N MET A 67 3.23 2.33 -3.12
CA MET A 67 2.75 2.36 -1.74
C MET A 67 1.24 2.12 -1.65
N GLY A 68 0.45 2.67 -2.57
CA GLY A 68 -1.00 2.52 -2.55
C GLY A 68 -1.48 1.12 -2.91
N ALA A 69 -0.74 0.39 -3.76
CA ALA A 69 -1.09 -0.99 -4.10
C ALA A 69 -0.55 -2.04 -3.11
N ALA A 70 0.33 -1.67 -2.17
CA ALA A 70 1.03 -2.62 -1.30
C ALA A 70 0.09 -3.54 -0.50
N ALA A 71 -1.00 -2.99 0.07
CA ALA A 71 -1.97 -3.78 0.82
C ALA A 71 -2.74 -4.79 -0.08
N TRP A 72 -3.05 -4.41 -1.31
CA TRP A 72 -3.66 -5.32 -2.29
C TRP A 72 -2.70 -6.43 -2.72
N VAL A 73 -1.41 -6.13 -2.88
CA VAL A 73 -0.36 -7.12 -3.15
C VAL A 73 -0.22 -8.08 -1.96
N LEU A 74 -0.28 -7.56 -0.72
CA LEU A 74 -0.28 -8.38 0.50
C LEU A 74 -1.47 -9.35 0.53
N GLN A 75 -2.68 -8.84 0.29
CA GLN A 75 -3.91 -9.62 0.21
C GLN A 75 -3.82 -10.81 -0.77
N ARG A 76 -3.10 -10.61 -1.89
CA ARG A 76 -2.91 -11.62 -2.94
C ARG A 76 -1.69 -12.53 -2.72
N ASN A 77 -1.04 -12.43 -1.56
CA ASN A 77 0.22 -13.13 -1.30
C ASN A 77 1.31 -12.84 -2.35
N GLY A 78 1.28 -11.64 -2.93
CA GLY A 78 2.20 -11.23 -3.98
C GLY A 78 3.57 -10.74 -3.49
N HIS A 79 3.78 -10.63 -2.18
CA HIS A 79 5.08 -10.30 -1.61
C HIS A 79 6.02 -11.51 -1.70
N VAL A 80 7.28 -11.24 -2.04
CA VAL A 80 8.31 -12.26 -2.09
C VAL A 80 8.53 -12.83 -0.68
N ARG A 81 8.46 -14.16 -0.55
CA ARG A 81 8.73 -14.86 0.70
C ARG A 81 9.54 -16.13 0.45
N VAL A 82 10.22 -16.60 1.49
CA VAL A 82 10.96 -17.87 1.44
C VAL A 82 9.97 -19.01 1.67
N ASP A 83 9.45 -19.58 0.59
CA ASP A 83 8.33 -20.53 0.63
C ASP A 83 8.72 -22.01 0.76
N ILE A 84 10.02 -22.33 0.79
CA ILE A 84 10.53 -23.71 0.76
C ILE A 84 9.89 -24.60 1.83
N PHE A 85 9.74 -24.09 3.05
CA PHE A 85 9.10 -24.79 4.16
C PHE A 85 7.60 -24.51 4.25
N TYR A 86 7.19 -23.27 3.94
CA TYR A 86 5.82 -22.83 4.08
C TYR A 86 4.86 -23.58 3.16
N GLN A 87 5.26 -23.94 1.93
CA GLN A 87 4.43 -24.68 0.98
C GLN A 87 3.97 -26.03 1.55
N LYS A 88 4.79 -26.69 2.39
CA LYS A 88 4.51 -27.98 3.01
C LYS A 88 3.62 -27.90 4.25
N PHE A 89 3.29 -26.70 4.73
CA PHE A 89 2.49 -26.52 5.93
C PHE A 89 1.00 -26.78 5.67
N SER A 90 0.34 -27.37 6.66
CA SER A 90 -1.11 -27.47 6.67
C SER A 90 -1.76 -26.09 6.75
N PRO A 91 -3.03 -25.91 6.32
CA PRO A 91 -3.72 -24.62 6.38
C PRO A 91 -3.67 -23.98 7.78
N ARG A 92 -3.81 -24.78 8.83
CA ARG A 92 -3.74 -24.31 10.22
C ARG A 92 -2.35 -23.80 10.60
N ARG A 93 -1.28 -24.47 10.16
CA ARG A 93 0.10 -24.01 10.39
C ARG A 93 0.41 -22.74 9.61
N LYS A 94 -0.09 -22.64 8.37
CA LYS A 94 0.02 -21.41 7.57
C LYS A 94 -0.64 -20.24 8.27
N ALA A 95 -1.89 -20.41 8.72
CA ALA A 95 -2.62 -19.38 9.47
C ALA A 95 -1.90 -18.95 10.75
N LEU A 96 -1.25 -19.87 11.46
CA LEU A 96 -0.46 -19.53 12.65
C LEU A 96 0.77 -18.69 12.30
N VAL A 97 1.55 -19.12 11.30
CA VAL A 97 2.77 -18.38 10.86
C VAL A 97 2.40 -17.00 10.33
N ASP A 98 1.34 -16.91 9.51
CA ASP A 98 0.88 -15.62 8.97
C ASP A 98 0.38 -14.69 10.07
N SER A 99 -0.34 -15.22 11.08
CA SER A 99 -0.78 -14.43 12.24
C SER A 99 0.40 -13.90 13.07
N LEU A 100 1.39 -14.75 13.35
CA LEU A 100 2.59 -14.34 14.09
C LEU A 100 3.40 -13.30 13.30
N GLY A 101 3.57 -13.51 11.99
CA GLY A 101 4.24 -12.56 11.10
C GLY A 101 3.52 -11.19 11.07
N THR A 102 2.20 -11.21 10.97
CA THR A 102 1.40 -9.99 10.98
C THR A 102 1.50 -9.27 12.33
N LEU A 103 1.37 -9.99 13.44
CA LEU A 103 1.33 -9.39 14.78
C LEU A 103 2.69 -8.86 15.23
N PHE A 104 3.77 -9.61 14.98
CA PHE A 104 5.10 -9.28 15.50
C PHE A 104 6.01 -8.52 14.52
N PHE A 105 5.68 -8.53 13.22
CA PHE A 105 6.49 -7.83 12.22
C PHE A 105 5.67 -6.78 11.48
N LEU A 106 4.58 -7.13 10.81
CA LEU A 106 3.84 -6.19 9.98
C LEU A 106 3.29 -5.02 10.81
N LEU A 107 2.49 -5.30 11.83
CA LEU A 107 1.86 -4.26 12.63
C LEU A 107 2.87 -3.37 13.37
N PRO A 108 3.90 -3.90 14.08
CA PRO A 108 4.89 -3.05 14.75
C PRO A 108 5.67 -2.17 13.77
N VAL A 109 6.07 -2.71 12.60
CA VAL A 109 6.78 -1.92 11.59
C VAL A 109 5.89 -0.83 11.02
N CYS A 110 4.63 -1.12 10.70
CA CYS A 110 3.68 -0.13 10.20
C CYS A 110 3.41 0.98 11.25
N LEU A 111 3.22 0.61 12.51
CA LEU A 111 3.00 1.58 13.59
C LEU A 111 4.24 2.44 13.83
N PHE A 112 5.42 1.86 13.79
CA PHE A 112 6.69 2.59 13.87
C PHE A 112 6.85 3.57 12.70
N LEU A 113 6.59 3.13 11.46
CA LEU A 113 6.62 3.99 10.28
C LEU A 113 5.60 5.14 10.39
N GLY A 114 4.39 4.85 10.84
CA GLY A 114 3.36 5.87 11.03
C GLY A 114 3.77 6.91 12.07
N TRP A 115 4.31 6.45 13.19
CA TRP A 115 4.82 7.34 14.24
C TRP A 115 5.98 8.20 13.74
N SER A 116 7.02 7.57 13.19
CA SER A 116 8.24 8.27 12.78
C SER A 116 8.01 9.24 11.61
N SER A 117 7.01 8.97 10.76
CA SER A 117 6.66 9.85 9.63
C SER A 117 5.66 10.94 9.98
N TRP A 118 5.05 10.91 11.18
CA TRP A 118 3.98 11.83 11.53
C TRP A 118 4.42 13.30 11.49
N ASP A 119 5.49 13.63 12.17
CA ASP A 119 6.02 15.01 12.20
C ASP A 119 6.50 15.46 10.82
N TYR A 120 7.10 14.55 10.05
CA TYR A 120 7.53 14.83 8.69
C TYR A 120 6.36 15.21 7.76
N VAL A 121 5.24 14.50 7.86
CA VAL A 121 4.03 14.79 7.09
C VAL A 121 3.31 16.01 7.62
N SER A 122 3.12 16.13 8.94
CA SER A 122 2.38 17.24 9.55
C SER A 122 3.08 18.59 9.33
N ASN A 123 4.41 18.64 9.44
CA ASN A 123 5.18 19.85 9.15
C ASN A 123 5.05 20.26 7.67
N SER A 124 5.05 19.29 6.75
CA SER A 124 4.84 19.57 5.33
C SER A 124 3.46 20.15 5.04
N TRP A 125 2.42 19.68 5.74
CA TRP A 125 1.07 20.24 5.66
C TRP A 125 0.96 21.65 6.27
N SER A 126 1.61 21.90 7.38
CA SER A 126 1.58 23.22 8.06
C SER A 126 2.19 24.33 7.19
N THR A 127 3.18 23.99 6.38
CA THR A 127 3.87 24.93 5.48
C THR A 127 3.32 24.89 4.04
N LEU A 128 2.38 23.99 3.72
CA LEU A 128 1.92 23.70 2.36
C LEU A 128 3.12 23.55 1.40
N GLU A 129 4.05 22.68 1.81
CA GLU A 129 5.35 22.50 1.19
C GLU A 129 5.25 22.27 -0.32
N GLY A 130 5.95 23.09 -1.08
CA GLY A 130 6.10 22.96 -2.53
C GLY A 130 7.46 22.39 -2.91
N SER A 131 7.64 22.08 -4.19
CA SER A 131 8.93 21.68 -4.72
C SER A 131 9.97 22.79 -4.57
N SER A 132 11.21 22.40 -4.26
CA SER A 132 12.38 23.29 -4.29
C SER A 132 12.88 23.57 -5.71
N GLU A 133 12.43 22.79 -6.69
CA GLU A 133 12.86 22.90 -8.07
C GLU A 133 12.10 24.00 -8.83
N SER A 134 12.79 24.74 -9.70
CA SER A 134 12.15 25.73 -10.56
C SER A 134 11.16 25.07 -11.52
N GLY A 135 9.90 25.52 -11.47
CA GLY A 135 8.81 24.94 -12.27
C GLY A 135 8.27 23.61 -11.73
N GLY A 136 8.63 23.21 -10.51
CA GLY A 136 8.12 22.01 -9.85
C GLY A 136 6.71 22.17 -9.28
N LEU A 137 6.15 21.08 -8.75
CA LEU A 137 4.79 21.00 -8.21
C LEU A 137 4.71 21.59 -6.79
N LYS A 138 3.61 22.27 -6.50
CA LYS A 138 3.35 22.85 -5.16
C LYS A 138 2.63 21.85 -4.22
N PHE A 139 2.85 20.57 -4.36
CA PHE A 139 2.06 19.53 -3.67
C PHE A 139 2.92 18.46 -2.99
N VAL A 140 4.11 18.82 -2.51
CA VAL A 140 5.02 17.89 -1.81
C VAL A 140 4.35 17.29 -0.56
N TYR A 141 3.53 18.07 0.15
CA TYR A 141 2.75 17.58 1.30
C TYR A 141 1.81 16.41 0.95
N LEU A 142 1.24 16.38 -0.28
CA LEU A 142 0.44 15.25 -0.74
C LEU A 142 1.30 14.02 -1.01
N GLN A 143 2.47 14.21 -1.65
CA GLN A 143 3.42 13.12 -1.88
C GLN A 143 3.88 12.48 -0.56
N LYS A 144 4.23 13.29 0.44
CA LYS A 144 4.60 12.80 1.78
C LYS A 144 3.48 12.03 2.45
N SER A 145 2.22 12.45 2.26
CA SER A 145 1.04 11.78 2.80
C SER A 145 0.86 10.34 2.30
N ILE A 146 1.45 9.98 1.16
CA ILE A 146 1.39 8.61 0.62
C ILE A 146 2.02 7.60 1.60
N ILE A 147 2.97 8.02 2.43
CA ILE A 147 3.54 7.18 3.49
C ILE A 147 2.44 6.76 4.49
N LEU A 148 1.58 7.69 4.89
CA LEU A 148 0.46 7.37 5.80
C LEU A 148 -0.60 6.49 5.12
N VAL A 149 -0.82 6.66 3.81
CA VAL A 149 -1.70 5.77 3.02
C VAL A 149 -1.17 4.34 3.04
N LEU A 150 0.14 4.14 2.85
CA LEU A 150 0.80 2.84 2.97
C LEU A 150 0.55 2.23 4.36
N VAL A 151 0.82 2.99 5.41
CA VAL A 151 0.68 2.52 6.81
C VAL A 151 -0.76 2.09 7.08
N VAL A 152 -1.73 2.97 6.79
CA VAL A 152 -3.15 2.71 7.06
C VAL A 152 -3.64 1.49 6.27
N SER A 153 -3.33 1.41 4.98
CA SER A 153 -3.78 0.30 4.13
C SER A 153 -3.19 -1.06 4.57
N LEU A 154 -1.90 -1.09 4.95
CA LEU A 154 -1.25 -2.31 5.44
C LEU A 154 -1.76 -2.72 6.82
N VAL A 155 -2.00 -1.77 7.74
CA VAL A 155 -2.59 -2.07 9.06
C VAL A 155 -3.99 -2.65 8.88
N LEU A 156 -4.83 -2.05 8.04
CA LEU A 156 -6.16 -2.59 7.74
C LEU A 156 -6.07 -4.00 7.16
N GLN A 157 -5.17 -4.24 6.21
CA GLN A 157 -4.99 -5.58 5.64
C GLN A 157 -4.49 -6.58 6.68
N GLY A 158 -3.55 -6.19 7.54
CA GLY A 158 -3.07 -7.03 8.65
C GLY A 158 -4.20 -7.42 9.60
N ILE A 159 -5.11 -6.49 9.94
CA ILE A 159 -6.29 -6.78 10.76
C ILE A 159 -7.21 -7.79 10.05
N SER A 160 -7.48 -7.60 8.75
CA SER A 160 -8.28 -8.53 7.95
C SER A 160 -7.68 -9.93 7.96
N ASP A 161 -6.37 -10.04 7.76
CA ASP A 161 -5.66 -11.33 7.71
C ASP A 161 -5.63 -12.03 9.07
N LEU A 162 -5.51 -11.27 10.18
CA LEU A 162 -5.64 -11.82 11.55
C LEU A 162 -7.04 -12.37 11.81
N ILE A 163 -8.09 -11.67 11.40
CA ILE A 163 -9.48 -12.13 11.55
C ILE A 163 -9.69 -13.45 10.78
N LYS A 164 -9.23 -13.52 9.52
CA LYS A 164 -9.35 -14.73 8.70
C LYS A 164 -8.57 -15.89 9.29
N SER A 165 -7.34 -15.67 9.72
CA SER A 165 -6.48 -16.67 10.35
C SER A 165 -7.08 -17.19 11.66
N ALA A 166 -7.65 -16.31 12.49
CA ALA A 166 -8.32 -16.71 13.73
C ALA A 166 -9.53 -17.63 13.46
N ASN A 167 -10.28 -17.40 12.39
CA ASN A 167 -11.39 -18.27 11.99
C ASN A 167 -10.90 -19.65 11.51
N ILE A 168 -9.78 -19.74 10.78
CA ILE A 168 -9.16 -21.03 10.39
C ILE A 168 -8.68 -21.79 11.64
N LEU A 169 -8.02 -21.10 12.57
CA LEU A 169 -7.50 -21.70 13.80
C LEU A 169 -8.60 -22.21 14.73
N SER A 170 -9.76 -21.52 14.77
CA SER A 170 -10.93 -21.93 15.56
C SER A 170 -11.77 -23.04 14.91
N GLY A 171 -11.40 -23.52 13.72
CA GLY A 171 -12.13 -24.57 12.99
C GLY A 171 -13.47 -24.12 12.38
N ARG A 172 -13.73 -22.81 12.30
CA ARG A 172 -14.96 -22.25 11.72
C ARG A 172 -14.91 -22.12 10.19
N LEU A 173 -13.73 -22.19 9.62
CA LEU A 173 -13.47 -22.27 8.19
C LEU A 173 -12.59 -23.49 7.95
N GLN A 174 -13.19 -24.59 7.49
CA GLN A 174 -12.49 -25.76 6.94
C GLN A 174 -12.54 -25.70 5.43
#